data_79b722611afa5c4ea7992d2bcd894d95
#
_entry.id   79b722611afa5c4ea7992d2bcd894d95
#
_cell.length_a   1.000
_cell.length_b   1.000
_cell.length_c   1.000
_cell.angle_alpha   90.00
_cell.angle_beta   90.00
_cell.angle_gamma   90.00
#
_symmetry.space_group_name_H-M   'P 1'
#
loop_
_entity.id
_entity.type
_entity.pdbx_description
1 polymer ?
#
loop_
_entity_poly.entity_id
_entity_poly.type
_entity_poly.pdbx_seq_one_letter_code
_entity_poly.pdbx_strand_id
1 'polypeptide(L)'
;DIENGKLKHLIGNLEFFTDDFLTKVNLFVRDEITDKEDEVYKELLNIISDSIGDVYEQEWIYEIEKEGEKRFAEAIPPGFNDENKDGIRKYNGISYHQKYGDLIIWKDILKKATEQPRGDKVIFITNDGESNKKSDLI
;
A
#
# COMPACT_ATOMS: atom_id res chain seq x y z
N ASP A 1 16.88 -33.85 35.20
CA ASP A 1 16.10 -32.82 34.54
C ASP A 1 16.39 -31.40 34.96
N ILE A 2 17.60 -31.16 35.47
CA ILE A 2 18.11 -29.83 35.80
C ILE A 2 18.35 -29.00 34.52
N GLU A 3 18.70 -29.62 33.39
CA GLU A 3 18.95 -28.93 32.11
C GLU A 3 17.68 -28.36 31.49
N ASN A 4 16.58 -29.11 31.54
CA ASN A 4 15.29 -28.64 31.06
C ASN A 4 14.74 -27.42 31.85
N GLY A 5 15.02 -27.41 33.16
CA GLY A 5 14.67 -26.29 34.02
C GLY A 5 15.47 -25.03 33.68
N LYS A 6 16.76 -25.16 33.45
CA LYS A 6 17.64 -24.04 33.05
C LYS A 6 17.29 -23.50 31.68
N LEU A 7 16.95 -24.37 30.72
CA LEU A 7 16.54 -23.96 29.38
C LEU A 7 15.22 -23.20 29.40
N LYS A 8 14.22 -23.70 30.15
CA LYS A 8 12.95 -22.99 30.33
C LYS A 8 13.12 -21.61 30.96
N HIS A 9 13.98 -21.50 31.97
CA HIS A 9 14.27 -20.22 32.60
C HIS A 9 14.98 -19.25 31.65
N LEU A 10 15.90 -19.73 30.81
CA LEU A 10 16.59 -18.94 29.81
C LEU A 10 15.62 -18.44 28.74
N ILE A 11 14.74 -19.30 28.25
CA ILE A 11 13.70 -18.93 27.27
C ILE A 11 12.78 -17.85 27.87
N GLY A 12 12.26 -18.01 29.08
CA GLY A 12 11.40 -17.03 29.74
C GLY A 12 12.11 -15.69 29.93
N ASN A 13 13.39 -15.67 30.23
CA ASN A 13 14.16 -14.42 30.33
C ASN A 13 14.35 -13.74 28.97
N LEU A 14 14.55 -14.51 27.89
CA LEU A 14 14.66 -13.97 26.54
C LEU A 14 13.31 -13.40 26.03
N GLU A 15 12.21 -14.10 26.30
CA GLU A 15 10.87 -13.62 25.96
C GLU A 15 10.56 -12.30 26.70
N PHE A 16 10.82 -12.25 28.00
CA PHE A 16 10.65 -11.04 28.80
C PHE A 16 11.52 -9.87 28.28
N PHE A 17 12.80 -10.13 27.94
CA PHE A 17 13.70 -9.13 27.42
C PHE A 17 13.23 -8.60 26.05
N THR A 18 12.76 -9.48 25.16
CA THR A 18 12.25 -9.07 23.85
C THR A 18 10.98 -8.25 23.97
N ASP A 19 10.05 -8.61 24.85
CA ASP A 19 8.81 -7.86 25.08
C ASP A 19 9.08 -6.48 25.69
N ASP A 20 9.99 -6.40 26.69
CA ASP A 20 10.42 -5.13 27.29
C ASP A 20 11.11 -4.23 26.26
N PHE A 21 12.00 -4.80 25.44
CA PHE A 21 12.68 -4.09 24.37
C PHE A 21 11.69 -3.54 23.32
N LEU A 22 10.79 -4.40 22.82
CA LEU A 22 9.77 -3.99 21.85
C LEU A 22 8.83 -2.92 22.41
N THR A 23 8.47 -3.04 23.69
CA THR A 23 7.64 -2.03 24.36
C THR A 23 8.37 -0.69 24.42
N LYS A 24 9.65 -0.67 24.79
CA LYS A 24 10.47 0.55 24.84
C LYS A 24 10.67 1.17 23.47
N VAL A 25 10.94 0.35 22.45
CA VAL A 25 11.06 0.81 21.06
C VAL A 25 9.75 1.42 20.57
N ASN A 26 8.62 0.76 20.83
CA ASN A 26 7.31 1.29 20.46
C ASN A 26 6.95 2.59 21.19
N LEU A 27 7.31 2.71 22.46
CA LEU A 27 7.14 3.97 23.21
C LEU A 27 8.03 5.07 22.65
N PHE A 28 9.29 4.77 22.38
CA PHE A 28 10.24 5.73 21.78
C PHE A 28 9.76 6.19 20.40
N VAL A 29 9.39 5.27 19.53
CA VAL A 29 8.84 5.59 18.20
C VAL A 29 7.56 6.41 18.31
N ARG A 30 6.68 6.08 19.26
CA ARG A 30 5.44 6.81 19.48
C ARG A 30 5.68 8.24 19.96
N ASP A 31 6.59 8.43 20.92
CA ASP A 31 6.92 9.76 21.47
C ASP A 31 7.65 10.62 20.46
N GLU A 32 8.55 10.05 19.66
CA GLU A 32 9.27 10.77 18.59
C GLU A 32 8.34 11.17 17.42
N ILE A 33 7.34 10.34 17.09
CA ILE A 33 6.41 10.61 15.97
C ILE A 33 5.27 11.54 16.38
N THR A 34 4.88 11.58 17.66
CA THR A 34 3.73 12.38 18.10
C THR A 34 4.05 13.81 18.48
N ASP A 35 5.29 14.12 18.88
CA ASP A 35 5.65 15.44 19.41
C ASP A 35 6.51 16.33 18.49
N LYS A 36 7.07 15.77 17.44
CA LYS A 36 7.76 16.55 16.41
C LYS A 36 7.02 16.35 15.09
N GLU A 37 6.56 17.45 14.50
CA GLU A 37 6.23 17.42 13.08
C GLU A 37 7.38 16.72 12.36
N ASP A 38 7.11 15.53 11.83
CA ASP A 38 8.12 14.65 11.25
C ASP A 38 8.83 15.38 10.11
N GLU A 39 10.08 15.80 10.37
CA GLU A 39 10.89 16.55 9.41
C GLU A 39 11.14 15.72 8.14
N VAL A 40 11.28 14.40 8.29
CA VAL A 40 11.44 13.48 7.15
C VAL A 40 10.17 13.45 6.30
N TYR A 41 9.00 13.41 6.94
CA TYR A 41 7.71 13.49 6.26
C TYR A 41 7.54 14.83 5.53
N LYS A 42 7.90 15.95 6.14
CA LYS A 42 7.86 17.27 5.51
C LYS A 42 8.80 17.37 4.32
N GLU A 43 10.02 16.88 4.47
CA GLU A 43 11.01 16.88 3.39
C GLU A 43 10.53 15.98 2.23
N LEU A 44 9.98 14.80 2.53
CA LEU A 44 9.36 13.94 1.54
C LEU A 44 8.22 14.63 0.82
N LEU A 45 7.30 15.26 1.54
CA LEU A 45 6.21 16.03 0.94
C LEU A 45 6.71 17.15 0.05
N ASN A 46 7.75 17.88 0.44
CA ASN A 46 8.34 18.93 -0.39
C ASN A 46 8.91 18.36 -1.70
N ILE A 47 9.54 17.18 -1.66
CA ILE A 47 10.09 16.54 -2.86
C ILE A 47 9.00 16.08 -3.83
N ILE A 48 7.89 15.55 -3.29
CA ILE A 48 6.85 14.94 -4.11
C ILE A 48 5.64 15.85 -4.36
N SER A 49 5.56 17.04 -3.73
CA SER A 49 4.38 17.93 -3.79
C SER A 49 3.95 18.24 -5.21
N ASP A 50 4.90 18.55 -6.08
CA ASP A 50 4.65 18.88 -7.48
C ASP A 50 4.33 17.64 -8.34
N SER A 51 4.48 16.45 -7.75
CA SER A 51 4.23 15.16 -8.40
C SER A 51 2.94 14.48 -7.92
N ILE A 52 2.25 15.10 -6.95
CA ILE A 52 0.96 14.60 -6.46
C ILE A 52 -0.12 15.02 -7.46
N GLY A 53 -0.87 14.05 -7.96
CA GLY A 53 -1.99 14.30 -8.87
C GLY A 53 -3.18 14.95 -8.20
N ASP A 54 -4.12 15.41 -9.00
CA ASP A 54 -5.38 15.99 -8.54
C ASP A 54 -6.24 14.97 -7.79
N VAL A 55 -7.09 15.47 -6.91
CA VAL A 55 -8.10 14.64 -6.25
C VAL A 55 -9.19 14.27 -7.26
N TYR A 56 -9.54 13.00 -7.30
CA TYR A 56 -10.61 12.53 -8.20
C TYR A 56 -11.99 12.76 -7.58
N GLU A 57 -12.98 12.89 -8.46
CA GLU A 57 -14.38 12.88 -8.08
C GLU A 57 -14.86 11.45 -7.83
N GLN A 58 -15.81 11.27 -6.90
CA GLN A 58 -16.36 9.96 -6.55
C GLN A 58 -16.96 9.24 -7.79
N GLU A 59 -17.53 9.98 -8.72
CA GLU A 59 -18.13 9.45 -9.95
C GLU A 59 -17.11 8.73 -10.82
N TRP A 60 -15.89 9.28 -10.94
CA TRP A 60 -14.81 8.63 -11.68
C TRP A 60 -14.41 7.27 -11.07
N ILE A 61 -14.40 7.19 -9.74
CA ILE A 61 -14.16 5.93 -9.02
C ILE A 61 -15.25 4.91 -9.34
N TYR A 62 -16.52 5.32 -9.31
CA TYR A 62 -17.64 4.42 -9.62
C TYR A 62 -17.58 3.87 -11.04
N GLU A 63 -17.17 4.67 -12.01
CA GLU A 63 -16.99 4.22 -13.39
C GLU A 63 -15.87 3.16 -13.49
N ILE A 64 -14.75 3.36 -12.79
CA ILE A 64 -13.66 2.38 -12.74
C ILE A 64 -14.11 1.08 -12.06
N GLU A 65 -14.81 1.16 -10.95
CA GLU A 65 -15.31 -0.03 -10.24
C GLU A 65 -16.29 -0.82 -11.12
N LYS A 66 -17.17 -0.14 -11.83
CA LYS A 66 -18.09 -0.76 -12.79
C LYS A 66 -17.38 -1.43 -13.98
N GLU A 67 -16.30 -0.83 -14.47
CA GLU A 67 -15.42 -1.46 -15.45
C GLU A 67 -14.71 -2.67 -14.81
N GLY A 68 -14.23 -2.51 -13.58
CA GLY A 68 -13.54 -3.54 -12.81
C GLY A 68 -14.36 -4.82 -12.64
N GLU A 69 -15.65 -4.70 -12.35
CA GLU A 69 -16.55 -5.86 -12.28
C GLU A 69 -16.50 -6.72 -13.55
N LYS A 70 -16.55 -6.08 -14.72
CA LYS A 70 -16.51 -6.79 -16.01
C LYS A 70 -15.13 -7.39 -16.27
N ARG A 71 -14.07 -6.62 -15.99
CA ARG A 71 -12.69 -7.07 -16.20
C ARG A 71 -12.36 -8.28 -15.35
N PHE A 72 -12.74 -8.27 -14.08
CA PHE A 72 -12.47 -9.35 -13.14
C PHE A 72 -13.23 -10.63 -13.51
N ALA A 73 -14.49 -10.52 -13.94
CA ALA A 73 -15.24 -11.65 -14.44
C ALA A 73 -14.59 -12.33 -15.67
N GLU A 74 -13.83 -11.58 -16.47
CA GLU A 74 -13.12 -12.05 -17.65
C GLU A 74 -11.63 -12.31 -17.39
N ALA A 75 -11.14 -12.18 -16.12
CA ALA A 75 -9.76 -12.27 -15.73
C ALA A 75 -8.85 -11.32 -16.54
N ILE A 76 -9.32 -10.10 -16.81
CA ILE A 76 -8.56 -9.06 -17.52
C ILE A 76 -7.77 -8.23 -16.51
N PRO A 77 -6.42 -8.18 -16.61
CA PRO A 77 -5.60 -7.39 -15.71
C PRO A 77 -5.82 -5.86 -15.86
N PRO A 78 -5.41 -5.06 -14.86
CA PRO A 78 -4.73 -5.46 -13.63
C PRO A 78 -5.69 -5.80 -12.49
N GLY A 79 -5.19 -6.53 -11.48
CA GLY A 79 -5.81 -6.65 -10.15
C GLY A 79 -6.94 -7.69 -10.03
N PHE A 80 -7.24 -8.51 -11.06
CA PHE A 80 -8.34 -9.47 -10.99
C PHE A 80 -8.13 -10.58 -9.93
N ASN A 81 -6.89 -10.87 -9.52
CA ASN A 81 -6.60 -11.79 -8.42
C ASN A 81 -7.07 -11.25 -7.05
N ASP A 82 -7.35 -9.97 -6.97
CA ASP A 82 -7.83 -9.27 -5.79
C ASP A 82 -9.36 -9.29 -5.64
N GLU A 83 -10.07 -9.98 -6.51
CA GLU A 83 -11.54 -10.04 -6.53
C GLU A 83 -12.16 -10.36 -5.16
N ASN A 84 -11.47 -11.19 -4.36
CA ASN A 84 -11.94 -11.60 -3.04
C ASN A 84 -11.48 -10.67 -1.90
N LYS A 85 -10.80 -9.57 -2.20
CA LYS A 85 -10.45 -8.57 -1.17
C LYS A 85 -11.69 -7.76 -0.79
N ASP A 86 -12.11 -7.94 0.45
CA ASP A 86 -13.17 -7.14 1.05
C ASP A 86 -12.61 -5.85 1.66
N GLY A 87 -13.43 -4.83 1.68
CA GLY A 87 -13.16 -3.58 2.38
C GLY A 87 -13.31 -2.35 1.50
N ILE A 88 -13.66 -1.25 2.17
CA ILE A 88 -13.78 0.08 1.58
C ILE A 88 -12.67 0.94 2.18
N ARG A 89 -11.93 1.60 1.32
CA ARG A 89 -10.96 2.62 1.70
C ARG A 89 -11.55 4.00 1.48
N LYS A 90 -11.13 4.95 2.32
CA LYS A 90 -11.53 6.35 2.20
C LYS A 90 -10.29 7.23 2.16
N TYR A 91 -10.27 8.15 1.22
CA TYR A 91 -9.19 9.12 1.08
C TYR A 91 -9.74 10.42 0.45
N ASN A 92 -9.43 11.56 1.05
CA ASN A 92 -9.85 12.89 0.56
C ASN A 92 -11.33 13.00 0.15
N GLY A 93 -12.23 12.41 0.95
CA GLY A 93 -13.68 12.46 0.70
C GLY A 93 -14.21 11.42 -0.28
N ILE A 94 -13.35 10.71 -1.02
CA ILE A 94 -13.74 9.60 -1.88
C ILE A 94 -13.70 8.27 -1.15
N SER A 95 -14.49 7.31 -1.61
CA SER A 95 -14.51 5.92 -1.13
C SER A 95 -14.35 4.97 -2.31
N TYR A 96 -13.56 3.91 -2.12
CA TYR A 96 -13.37 2.89 -3.15
C TYR A 96 -13.23 1.49 -2.54
N HIS A 97 -13.62 0.47 -3.29
CA HIS A 97 -13.44 -0.92 -2.87
C HIS A 97 -11.98 -1.32 -3.06
N GLN A 98 -11.39 -1.90 -2.01
CA GLN A 98 -9.97 -2.24 -1.97
C GLN A 98 -9.53 -3.14 -3.12
N LYS A 99 -10.41 -4.04 -3.57
CA LYS A 99 -10.13 -4.95 -4.68
C LYS A 99 -9.82 -4.25 -6.01
N TYR A 100 -10.27 -3.01 -6.21
CA TYR A 100 -10.01 -2.26 -7.45
C TYR A 100 -8.80 -1.32 -7.36
N GLY A 101 -8.00 -1.41 -6.28
CA GLY A 101 -6.86 -0.53 -6.07
C GLY A 101 -5.89 -0.49 -7.26
N ASP A 102 -5.49 -1.65 -7.77
CA ASP A 102 -4.57 -1.76 -8.91
C ASP A 102 -5.16 -1.18 -10.19
N LEU A 103 -6.46 -1.39 -10.41
CA LEU A 103 -7.15 -0.82 -11.57
C LEU A 103 -7.23 0.72 -11.48
N ILE A 104 -7.46 1.27 -10.29
CA ILE A 104 -7.47 2.72 -10.06
C ILE A 104 -6.09 3.30 -10.38
N ILE A 105 -5.01 2.70 -9.84
CA ILE A 105 -3.63 3.11 -10.12
C ILE A 105 -3.34 3.04 -11.62
N TRP A 106 -3.74 1.97 -12.28
CA TRP A 106 -3.55 1.81 -13.73
C TRP A 106 -4.26 2.89 -14.54
N LYS A 107 -5.50 3.23 -14.18
CA LYS A 107 -6.26 4.30 -14.84
C LYS A 107 -5.62 5.67 -14.62
N ASP A 108 -5.06 5.91 -13.44
CA ASP A 108 -4.34 7.13 -13.13
C ASP A 108 -3.06 7.27 -13.98
N ILE A 109 -2.29 6.20 -14.12
CA ILE A 109 -1.12 6.15 -15.00
C ILE A 109 -1.51 6.45 -16.45
N LEU A 110 -2.59 5.82 -16.95
CA LEU A 110 -3.08 6.06 -18.31
C LEU A 110 -3.53 7.51 -18.51
N LYS A 111 -4.26 8.07 -17.54
CA LYS A 111 -4.65 9.48 -17.56
C LYS A 111 -3.41 10.37 -17.65
N LYS A 112 -2.44 10.15 -16.77
CA LYS A 112 -1.19 10.91 -16.76
C LYS A 112 -0.42 10.78 -18.08
N ALA A 113 -0.40 9.61 -18.67
CA ALA A 113 0.24 9.37 -19.96
C ALA A 113 -0.42 10.18 -21.11
N THR A 114 -1.74 10.37 -21.05
CA THR A 114 -2.44 11.18 -22.07
C THR A 114 -2.21 12.70 -21.93
N GLU A 115 -1.84 13.14 -20.75
CA GLU A 115 -1.53 14.56 -20.47
C GLU A 115 -0.10 14.94 -20.91
N GLN A 116 0.77 13.97 -21.18
CA GLN A 116 2.15 14.23 -21.59
C GLN A 116 2.22 14.71 -23.05
N PRO A 117 3.23 15.53 -23.40
CA PRO A 117 3.51 15.88 -24.78
C PRO A 117 3.64 14.64 -25.67
N ARG A 118 3.20 14.76 -26.90
CA ARG A 118 3.22 13.64 -27.86
C ARG A 118 4.65 13.16 -28.09
N GLY A 119 4.94 11.91 -27.72
CA GLY A 119 6.26 11.30 -27.86
C GLY A 119 6.98 11.08 -26.53
N ASP A 120 6.50 11.64 -25.44
CA ASP A 120 7.03 11.35 -24.11
C ASP A 120 6.60 9.94 -23.68
N LYS A 121 7.41 9.35 -22.78
CA LYS A 121 7.20 7.99 -22.28
C LYS A 121 6.91 8.04 -20.77
N VAL A 122 5.93 7.28 -20.33
CA VAL A 122 5.72 6.97 -18.92
C VAL A 122 6.37 5.62 -18.65
N ILE A 123 7.21 5.57 -17.62
CA ILE A 123 7.86 4.33 -17.15
C ILE A 123 7.26 3.98 -15.81
N PHE A 124 6.58 2.86 -15.75
CA PHE A 124 6.05 2.30 -14.50
C PHE A 124 7.01 1.23 -13.99
N ILE A 125 7.52 1.43 -12.78
CA ILE A 125 8.45 0.51 -12.13
C ILE A 125 7.71 -0.18 -11.00
N THR A 126 7.66 -1.52 -11.03
CA THR A 126 7.02 -2.33 -10.02
C THR A 126 7.88 -3.55 -9.71
N ASN A 127 7.77 -4.07 -8.49
CA ASN A 127 8.37 -5.33 -8.08
C ASN A 127 7.31 -6.46 -8.02
N ASP A 128 6.12 -6.20 -8.52
CA ASP A 128 5.04 -7.15 -8.56
C ASP A 128 5.21 -8.08 -9.77
N GLY A 129 5.01 -9.38 -9.60
CA GLY A 129 5.15 -10.37 -10.68
C GLY A 129 6.24 -11.43 -10.50
N GLU A 130 7.07 -11.37 -9.46
CA GLU A 130 8.06 -12.42 -9.15
C GLU A 130 7.45 -13.71 -8.55
N SER A 131 6.17 -13.72 -8.21
CA SER A 131 5.50 -14.93 -7.74
C SER A 131 5.09 -15.80 -8.93
N ASN A 132 5.24 -17.14 -8.80
CA ASN A 132 4.81 -18.16 -9.79
C ASN A 132 3.29 -18.17 -10.06
N LYS A 133 2.57 -17.14 -9.70
CA LYS A 133 1.17 -16.90 -10.07
C LYS A 133 1.12 -16.10 -11.36
N LYS A 134 0.16 -16.41 -12.23
CA LYS A 134 -0.13 -15.58 -13.40
C LYS A 134 -0.11 -14.11 -12.99
N SER A 135 0.80 -13.36 -13.57
CA SER A 135 0.84 -11.90 -13.36
C SER A 135 -0.52 -11.33 -13.77
N ASP A 136 -1.13 -10.59 -12.86
CA ASP A 136 -2.36 -9.85 -13.11
C ASP A 136 -2.10 -8.35 -13.30
N LEU A 137 -0.84 -7.99 -13.54
CA LEU A 137 -0.45 -6.62 -13.76
C LEU A 137 -0.67 -6.15 -15.20
N ILE A 138 -0.31 -6.95 -16.18
CA ILE A 138 -0.51 -6.65 -17.63
C ILE A 138 -0.45 -7.94 -18.43
#